data_ad1a125abeebfcda6448bdd176201323
#
_entry.id   ad1a125abeebfcda6448bdd176201323
#
_cell.length_a   1.000
_cell.length_b   1.000
_cell.length_c   1.000
_cell.angle_alpha   90.00
_cell.angle_beta   90.00
_cell.angle_gamma   90.00
#
_symmetry.space_group_name_H-M   'P 1'
#
loop_
_entity.id
_entity.type
_entity.pdbx_description
1 polymer ?
#
loop_
_entity_poly.entity_id
_entity_poly.type
_entity_poly.pdbx_seq_one_letter_code
_entity_poly.pdbx_strand_id
1 'polypeptide(L)'
;MMLATFSTEVQTVIETIRTNLPYILMMAGVLYAMHIFNWFVGYRLNQYGIVPRRLRGLPGIIFSPLLHGDFNHLFFNSIPFVILACLLSLYGWPVFIYASVVIILLGGFATWLLARNGSHIGASALIMGYWSYLLVFAYYQPSWLSIVLAVVCIYYFGSFLLNVFPRSAKSSWEGHLFGLLAGLVAAYTSPYFSIAWSNFLASRA
;
A
#
# COMPACT_ATOMS: atom_id res chain seq x y z
N MET A 1 29.04 19.14 -13.01
CA MET A 1 28.87 17.70 -12.73
C MET A 1 27.62 17.45 -11.83
N MET A 2 27.50 17.99 -10.64
CA MET A 2 26.38 17.77 -9.71
C MET A 2 24.99 18.15 -10.28
N LEU A 3 24.85 19.30 -10.97
CA LEU A 3 23.60 19.71 -11.61
C LEU A 3 23.18 18.81 -12.76
N ALA A 4 24.14 18.29 -13.54
CA ALA A 4 23.85 17.36 -14.63
C ALA A 4 23.34 16.01 -14.08
N THR A 5 23.92 15.50 -12.99
CA THR A 5 23.47 14.28 -12.32
C THR A 5 22.05 14.44 -11.77
N PHE A 6 21.77 15.58 -11.12
CA PHE A 6 20.43 15.90 -10.59
C PHE A 6 19.38 15.95 -11.71
N SER A 7 19.69 16.62 -12.84
CA SER A 7 18.79 16.69 -13.99
C SER A 7 18.47 15.28 -14.55
N THR A 8 19.48 14.43 -14.66
CA THR A 8 19.31 13.05 -15.16
C THR A 8 18.43 12.22 -14.21
N GLU A 9 18.64 12.33 -12.90
CA GLU A 9 17.83 11.60 -11.92
C GLU A 9 16.37 12.06 -11.91
N VAL A 10 16.12 13.37 -12.01
CA VAL A 10 14.74 13.90 -12.14
C VAL A 10 14.08 13.39 -13.42
N GLN A 11 14.79 13.38 -14.55
CA GLN A 11 14.27 12.82 -15.80
C GLN A 11 13.93 11.34 -15.66
N THR A 12 14.80 10.55 -15.01
CA THR A 12 14.54 9.12 -14.75
C THR A 12 13.28 8.92 -13.90
N VAL A 13 13.07 9.74 -12.87
CA VAL A 13 11.87 9.71 -12.05
C VAL A 13 10.61 9.98 -12.88
N ILE A 14 10.64 11.06 -13.70
CA ILE A 14 9.52 11.43 -14.56
C ILE A 14 9.19 10.31 -15.55
N GLU A 15 10.18 9.75 -16.23
CA GLU A 15 9.98 8.66 -17.18
C GLU A 15 9.47 7.39 -16.50
N THR A 16 9.98 7.06 -15.31
CA THR A 16 9.51 5.89 -14.55
C THR A 16 8.05 6.08 -14.12
N ILE A 17 7.68 7.27 -13.62
CA ILE A 17 6.28 7.56 -13.28
C ILE A 17 5.41 7.47 -14.54
N ARG A 18 5.81 8.09 -15.64
CA ARG A 18 5.07 8.06 -16.90
C ARG A 18 4.84 6.64 -17.41
N THR A 19 5.83 5.78 -17.29
CA THR A 19 5.75 4.36 -17.69
C THR A 19 4.85 3.55 -16.76
N ASN A 20 4.93 3.80 -15.44
CA ASN A 20 4.23 3.00 -14.44
C ASN A 20 2.79 3.47 -14.17
N LEU A 21 2.51 4.77 -14.38
CA LEU A 21 1.20 5.37 -14.09
C LEU A 21 0.02 4.64 -14.75
N PRO A 22 0.08 4.23 -16.04
CA PRO A 22 -1.04 3.49 -16.65
C PRO A 22 -1.38 2.20 -15.92
N TYR A 23 -0.38 1.44 -15.45
CA TYR A 23 -0.61 0.20 -14.69
C TYR A 23 -1.21 0.46 -13.32
N ILE A 24 -0.77 1.53 -12.64
CA ILE A 24 -1.30 1.93 -11.34
C ILE A 24 -2.74 2.45 -11.49
N LEU A 25 -3.03 3.22 -12.54
CA LEU A 25 -4.39 3.65 -12.85
C LEU A 25 -5.29 2.46 -13.20
N MET A 26 -4.76 1.44 -13.87
CA MET A 26 -5.49 0.19 -14.11
C MET A 26 -5.82 -0.52 -12.79
N MET A 27 -4.88 -0.59 -11.84
CA MET A 27 -5.13 -1.14 -10.50
C MET A 27 -6.22 -0.33 -9.77
N ALA A 28 -6.15 1.00 -9.81
CA ALA A 28 -7.22 1.85 -9.29
C ALA A 28 -8.56 1.60 -10.00
N GLY A 29 -8.54 1.43 -11.33
CA GLY A 29 -9.72 1.06 -12.12
C GLY A 29 -10.35 -0.25 -11.68
N VAL A 30 -9.55 -1.25 -11.27
CA VAL A 30 -10.06 -2.50 -10.68
C VAL A 30 -10.81 -2.24 -9.38
N LEU A 31 -10.36 -1.29 -8.53
CA LEU A 31 -11.08 -0.92 -7.30
C LEU A 31 -12.45 -0.33 -7.63
N TYR A 32 -12.52 0.56 -8.64
CA TYR A 32 -13.81 1.13 -9.09
C TYR A 32 -14.71 0.08 -9.73
N ALA A 33 -14.19 -0.78 -10.60
CA ALA A 33 -14.95 -1.84 -11.23
C ALA A 33 -15.54 -2.81 -10.17
N MET A 34 -14.72 -3.19 -9.17
CA MET A 34 -15.16 -4.02 -8.06
C MET A 34 -16.24 -3.32 -7.23
N HIS A 35 -16.10 -2.02 -6.96
CA HIS A 35 -17.08 -1.26 -6.20
C HIS A 35 -18.41 -1.14 -6.95
N ILE A 36 -18.36 -0.84 -8.26
CA ILE A 36 -19.56 -0.77 -9.12
C ILE A 36 -20.26 -2.13 -9.15
N PHE A 37 -19.52 -3.21 -9.37
CA PHE A 37 -20.10 -4.55 -9.33
C PHE A 37 -20.71 -4.87 -7.96
N ASN A 38 -20.02 -4.53 -6.87
CA ASN A 38 -20.51 -4.71 -5.51
C ASN A 38 -21.80 -3.91 -5.22
N TRP A 39 -21.89 -2.70 -5.78
CA TRP A 39 -23.10 -1.88 -5.70
C TRP A 39 -24.30 -2.56 -6.39
N PHE A 40 -24.10 -3.11 -7.59
CA PHE A 40 -25.16 -3.85 -8.31
C PHE A 40 -25.67 -5.07 -7.54
N VAL A 41 -24.83 -5.75 -6.77
CA VAL A 41 -25.24 -6.87 -5.92
C VAL A 41 -25.63 -6.46 -4.49
N GLY A 42 -25.88 -5.16 -4.26
CA GLY A 42 -26.33 -4.63 -2.97
C GLY A 42 -25.28 -4.73 -1.87
N TYR A 43 -24.01 -4.50 -2.20
CA TYR A 43 -22.85 -4.57 -1.29
C TYR A 43 -22.63 -5.92 -0.61
N ARG A 44 -23.15 -6.99 -1.19
CA ARG A 44 -23.03 -8.36 -0.63
C ARG A 44 -21.58 -8.85 -0.56
N LEU A 45 -20.68 -8.34 -1.43
CA LEU A 45 -19.27 -8.73 -1.38
C LEU A 45 -18.57 -8.23 -0.12
N ASN A 46 -19.08 -7.21 0.57
CA ASN A 46 -18.48 -6.72 1.82
C ASN A 46 -18.48 -7.77 2.94
N GLN A 47 -19.26 -8.85 2.82
CA GLN A 47 -19.17 -10.01 3.72
C GLN A 47 -17.82 -10.75 3.64
N TYR A 48 -17.07 -10.60 2.54
CA TYR A 48 -15.73 -11.17 2.33
C TYR A 48 -14.61 -10.25 2.88
N GLY A 49 -14.93 -9.21 3.63
CA GLY A 49 -13.96 -8.45 4.41
C GLY A 49 -13.31 -9.28 5.51
N ILE A 50 -12.25 -8.75 6.12
CA ILE A 50 -11.62 -9.40 7.27
C ILE A 50 -12.59 -9.37 8.45
N VAL A 51 -12.95 -10.56 8.95
CA VAL A 51 -13.71 -10.73 10.20
C VAL A 51 -12.79 -11.37 11.22
N PRO A 52 -12.36 -10.64 12.27
CA PRO A 52 -11.36 -11.10 13.19
C PRO A 52 -11.72 -12.42 13.88
N ARG A 53 -10.76 -13.34 13.94
CA ARG A 53 -10.84 -14.67 14.57
C ARG A 53 -12.01 -15.55 14.07
N ARG A 54 -12.51 -15.28 12.87
CA ARG A 54 -13.51 -16.12 12.20
C ARG A 54 -12.92 -16.69 10.91
N LEU A 55 -13.04 -17.99 10.67
CA LEU A 55 -12.51 -18.65 9.45
C LEU A 55 -13.06 -18.01 8.18
N ARG A 56 -14.33 -17.58 8.18
CA ARG A 56 -14.95 -16.87 7.06
C ARG A 56 -14.28 -15.51 6.75
N GLY A 57 -13.51 -14.96 7.68
CA GLY A 57 -12.78 -13.69 7.50
C GLY A 57 -11.37 -13.85 6.92
N LEU A 58 -10.84 -15.08 6.80
CA LEU A 58 -9.52 -15.34 6.23
C LEU A 58 -9.40 -14.91 4.75
N PRO A 59 -10.39 -15.18 3.87
CA PRO A 59 -10.32 -14.66 2.50
C PRO A 59 -10.24 -13.14 2.44
N GLY A 60 -10.77 -12.45 3.44
CA GLY A 60 -10.69 -11.00 3.57
C GLY A 60 -9.27 -10.46 3.66
N ILE A 61 -8.28 -11.25 4.07
CA ILE A 61 -6.87 -10.85 4.05
C ILE A 61 -6.47 -10.38 2.65
N ILE A 62 -6.92 -11.10 1.61
CA ILE A 62 -6.62 -10.78 0.21
C ILE A 62 -7.66 -9.83 -0.38
N PHE A 63 -8.95 -10.03 -0.07
CA PHE A 63 -10.04 -9.31 -0.75
C PHE A 63 -10.39 -7.97 -0.12
N SER A 64 -10.10 -7.75 1.17
CA SER A 64 -10.47 -6.50 1.86
C SER A 64 -9.98 -5.22 1.16
N PRO A 65 -8.77 -5.15 0.56
CA PRO A 65 -8.33 -3.94 -0.13
C PRO A 65 -9.19 -3.57 -1.34
N LEU A 66 -9.91 -4.54 -1.93
CA LEU A 66 -10.78 -4.33 -3.09
C LEU A 66 -12.18 -3.87 -2.70
N LEU A 67 -12.57 -4.01 -1.43
CA LEU A 67 -13.93 -3.79 -0.95
C LEU A 67 -14.05 -2.43 -0.27
N HIS A 68 -15.11 -1.69 -0.58
CA HIS A 68 -15.36 -0.38 0.02
C HIS A 68 -16.84 -0.25 0.43
N GLY A 69 -17.06 0.42 1.57
CA GLY A 69 -18.41 0.57 2.14
C GLY A 69 -19.31 1.49 1.33
N ASP A 70 -18.73 2.53 0.76
CA ASP A 70 -19.41 3.54 -0.05
C ASP A 70 -18.45 4.21 -1.02
N PHE A 71 -18.99 5.04 -1.92
CA PHE A 71 -18.21 5.73 -2.94
C PHE A 71 -17.20 6.73 -2.36
N ASN A 72 -17.57 7.45 -1.28
CA ASN A 72 -16.64 8.39 -0.65
C ASN A 72 -15.44 7.66 -0.07
N HIS A 73 -15.66 6.51 0.58
CA HIS A 73 -14.58 5.66 1.09
C HIS A 73 -13.63 5.21 -0.03
N LEU A 74 -14.17 4.77 -1.18
CA LEU A 74 -13.37 4.43 -2.35
C LEU A 74 -12.59 5.64 -2.89
N PHE A 75 -13.29 6.77 -3.11
CA PHE A 75 -12.70 7.97 -3.71
C PHE A 75 -11.52 8.51 -2.87
N PHE A 76 -11.72 8.67 -1.56
CA PHE A 76 -10.66 9.16 -0.67
C PHE A 76 -9.50 8.17 -0.46
N ASN A 77 -9.72 6.88 -0.70
CA ASN A 77 -8.62 5.90 -0.77
C ASN A 77 -7.88 5.94 -2.10
N SER A 78 -8.56 6.23 -3.22
CA SER A 78 -7.96 6.15 -4.56
C SER A 78 -6.85 7.17 -4.77
N ILE A 79 -7.02 8.39 -4.24
CA ILE A 79 -6.03 9.46 -4.40
C ILE A 79 -4.69 9.09 -3.75
N PRO A 80 -4.61 8.79 -2.43
CA PRO A 80 -3.36 8.40 -1.81
C PRO A 80 -2.84 7.04 -2.34
N PHE A 81 -3.73 6.12 -2.73
CA PHE A 81 -3.32 4.87 -3.35
C PHE A 81 -2.51 5.12 -4.63
N VAL A 82 -3.03 5.91 -5.57
CA VAL A 82 -2.35 6.20 -6.83
C VAL A 82 -1.01 6.91 -6.57
N ILE A 83 -1.01 7.93 -5.72
CA ILE A 83 0.20 8.70 -5.43
C ILE A 83 1.27 7.80 -4.80
N LEU A 84 0.95 7.12 -3.69
CA LEU A 84 1.93 6.31 -2.96
C LEU A 84 2.37 5.07 -3.75
N ALA A 85 1.48 4.47 -4.56
CA ALA A 85 1.84 3.39 -5.46
C ALA A 85 2.81 3.85 -6.55
N CYS A 86 2.60 5.05 -7.15
CA CYS A 86 3.55 5.64 -8.08
C CYS A 86 4.91 5.86 -7.43
N LEU A 87 4.95 6.44 -6.23
CA LEU A 87 6.21 6.68 -5.52
C LEU A 87 6.92 5.36 -5.16
N LEU A 88 6.18 4.36 -4.70
CA LEU A 88 6.75 3.05 -4.39
C LEU A 88 7.26 2.33 -5.64
N SER A 89 6.59 2.48 -6.79
CA SER A 89 7.01 1.87 -8.05
C SER A 89 8.33 2.41 -8.60
N LEU A 90 8.83 3.54 -8.10
CA LEU A 90 10.17 4.08 -8.43
C LEU A 90 11.29 3.13 -8.01
N TYR A 91 11.06 2.26 -7.04
CA TYR A 91 12.01 1.22 -6.61
C TYR A 91 11.93 -0.07 -7.43
N GLY A 92 11.15 -0.07 -8.50
CA GLY A 92 10.95 -1.18 -9.45
C GLY A 92 9.79 -2.11 -9.08
N TRP A 93 9.24 -2.78 -10.11
CA TRP A 93 8.09 -3.68 -9.97
C TRP A 93 8.30 -4.85 -9.01
N PRO A 94 9.48 -5.52 -8.96
CA PRO A 94 9.69 -6.61 -8.00
C PRO A 94 9.54 -6.13 -6.55
N VAL A 95 10.09 -4.95 -6.21
CA VAL A 95 9.99 -4.34 -4.89
C VAL A 95 8.55 -3.91 -4.60
N PHE A 96 7.87 -3.29 -5.57
CA PHE A 96 6.47 -2.89 -5.46
C PHE A 96 5.56 -4.08 -5.14
N ILE A 97 5.70 -5.17 -5.92
CA ILE A 97 4.89 -6.39 -5.71
C ILE A 97 5.22 -7.02 -4.36
N TYR A 98 6.50 -7.15 -4.04
CA TYR A 98 6.94 -7.69 -2.74
C TYR A 98 6.33 -6.91 -1.57
N ALA A 99 6.47 -5.59 -1.54
CA ALA A 99 5.94 -4.74 -0.50
C ALA A 99 4.42 -4.87 -0.39
N SER A 100 3.71 -4.86 -1.54
CA SER A 100 2.25 -5.02 -1.58
C SER A 100 1.81 -6.35 -0.97
N VAL A 101 2.47 -7.45 -1.36
CA VAL A 101 2.16 -8.80 -0.83
C VAL A 101 2.41 -8.87 0.66
N VAL A 102 3.56 -8.39 1.14
CA VAL A 102 3.89 -8.38 2.59
C VAL A 102 2.86 -7.56 3.37
N ILE A 103 2.51 -6.36 2.90
CA ILE A 103 1.56 -5.49 3.58
C ILE A 103 0.17 -6.14 3.63
N ILE A 104 -0.32 -6.69 2.51
CA ILE A 104 -1.63 -7.34 2.44
C ILE A 104 -1.67 -8.56 3.37
N LEU A 105 -0.68 -9.45 3.27
CA LEU A 105 -0.71 -10.71 4.01
C LEU A 105 -0.42 -10.49 5.50
N LEU A 106 0.65 -9.77 5.84
CA LEU A 106 1.03 -9.55 7.23
C LEU A 106 0.07 -8.60 7.94
N GLY A 107 -0.25 -7.46 7.33
CA GLY A 107 -1.20 -6.49 7.89
C GLY A 107 -2.61 -7.06 7.98
N GLY A 108 -3.05 -7.79 6.95
CA GLY A 108 -4.35 -8.48 6.94
C GLY A 108 -4.43 -9.60 7.97
N PHE A 109 -3.37 -10.42 8.12
CA PHE A 109 -3.31 -11.46 9.13
C PHE A 109 -3.29 -10.88 10.55
N ALA A 110 -2.52 -9.83 10.79
CA ALA A 110 -2.50 -9.14 12.08
C ALA A 110 -3.88 -8.53 12.40
N THR A 111 -4.56 -7.94 11.42
CA THR A 111 -5.94 -7.45 11.55
C THR A 111 -6.89 -8.60 11.89
N TRP A 112 -6.79 -9.73 11.19
CA TRP A 112 -7.62 -10.90 11.46
C TRP A 112 -7.41 -11.45 12.87
N LEU A 113 -6.17 -11.47 13.34
CA LEU A 113 -5.80 -12.05 14.64
C LEU A 113 -6.15 -11.13 15.80
N LEU A 114 -5.85 -9.84 15.68
CA LEU A 114 -5.76 -8.90 16.81
C LEU A 114 -6.84 -7.80 16.82
N ALA A 115 -7.48 -7.50 15.68
CA ALA A 115 -8.45 -6.43 15.65
C ALA A 115 -9.72 -6.76 16.46
N ARG A 116 -10.45 -5.71 16.88
CA ARG A 116 -11.77 -5.86 17.50
C ARG A 116 -12.77 -6.46 16.51
N ASN A 117 -13.87 -7.02 17.05
CA ASN A 117 -14.92 -7.59 16.24
C ASN A 117 -15.53 -6.53 15.30
N GLY A 118 -15.70 -6.92 14.04
CA GLY A 118 -16.22 -6.08 12.96
C GLY A 118 -15.85 -6.64 11.60
N SER A 119 -16.28 -5.97 10.54
CA SER A 119 -15.81 -6.26 9.18
C SER A 119 -14.84 -5.16 8.77
N HIS A 120 -13.60 -5.53 8.46
CA HIS A 120 -12.56 -4.60 8.02
C HIS A 120 -12.43 -4.70 6.50
N ILE A 121 -12.70 -3.59 5.81
CA ILE A 121 -12.66 -3.44 4.34
C ILE A 121 -12.01 -2.11 3.96
N GLY A 122 -11.46 -2.02 2.76
CA GLY A 122 -10.85 -0.83 2.19
C GLY A 122 -9.36 -0.99 1.90
N ALA A 123 -8.87 -0.21 0.94
CA ALA A 123 -7.45 -0.17 0.58
C ALA A 123 -6.59 0.57 1.62
N SER A 124 -7.18 1.17 2.63
CA SER A 124 -6.51 2.08 3.57
C SER A 124 -5.36 1.44 4.36
N ALA A 125 -5.47 0.14 4.71
CA ALA A 125 -4.37 -0.60 5.34
C ALA A 125 -3.16 -0.71 4.41
N LEU A 126 -3.39 -1.01 3.12
CA LEU A 126 -2.34 -1.06 2.09
C LEU A 126 -1.70 0.32 1.88
N ILE A 127 -2.51 1.38 1.84
CA ILE A 127 -2.06 2.77 1.70
C ILE A 127 -1.17 3.17 2.89
N MET A 128 -1.57 2.84 4.12
CA MET A 128 -0.77 3.05 5.32
C MET A 128 0.56 2.31 5.26
N GLY A 129 0.55 1.09 4.73
CA GLY A 129 1.75 0.30 4.51
C GLY A 129 2.69 0.92 3.48
N TYR A 130 2.18 1.42 2.35
CA TYR A 130 3.00 2.12 1.36
C TYR A 130 3.63 3.39 1.94
N TRP A 131 2.84 4.16 2.68
CA TRP A 131 3.32 5.38 3.33
C TRP A 131 4.46 5.08 4.32
N SER A 132 4.28 4.12 5.22
CA SER A 132 5.32 3.76 6.19
C SER A 132 6.54 3.11 5.52
N TYR A 133 6.34 2.31 4.46
CA TYR A 133 7.43 1.77 3.65
C TYR A 133 8.34 2.87 3.13
N LEU A 134 7.77 3.89 2.47
CA LEU A 134 8.53 4.98 1.86
C LEU A 134 9.34 5.76 2.90
N LEU A 135 8.78 6.00 4.09
CA LEU A 135 9.49 6.70 5.17
C LEU A 135 10.67 5.88 5.70
N VAL A 136 10.45 4.60 5.97
CA VAL A 136 11.48 3.74 6.56
C VAL A 136 12.55 3.37 5.53
N PHE A 137 12.15 3.16 4.28
CA PHE A 137 13.12 2.90 3.21
C PHE A 137 14.09 4.07 3.03
N ALA A 138 13.62 5.32 3.15
CA ALA A 138 14.47 6.50 3.12
C ALA A 138 15.52 6.53 4.25
N TYR A 139 15.21 5.95 5.41
CA TYR A 139 16.15 5.82 6.52
C TYR A 139 17.20 4.72 6.27
N TYR A 140 16.80 3.56 5.77
CA TYR A 140 17.72 2.42 5.56
C TYR A 140 18.53 2.51 4.27
N GLN A 141 17.98 3.16 3.24
CA GLN A 141 18.60 3.35 1.92
C GLN A 141 18.59 4.85 1.57
N PRO A 142 19.37 5.67 2.31
CA PRO A 142 19.35 7.12 2.13
C PRO A 142 19.90 7.48 0.75
N SER A 143 19.07 8.13 -0.03
CA SER A 143 19.44 8.81 -1.27
C SER A 143 18.70 10.16 -1.26
N TRP A 144 19.18 11.12 -2.06
CA TRP A 144 18.46 12.39 -2.15
C TRP A 144 17.00 12.15 -2.57
N LEU A 145 16.76 11.23 -3.49
CA LEU A 145 15.41 10.89 -3.95
C LEU A 145 14.55 10.33 -2.81
N SER A 146 15.04 9.31 -2.08
CA SER A 146 14.28 8.71 -0.98
C SER A 146 13.98 9.71 0.14
N ILE A 147 14.90 10.62 0.42
CA ILE A 147 14.71 11.69 1.43
C ILE A 147 13.64 12.67 0.96
N VAL A 148 13.69 13.14 -0.30
CA VAL A 148 12.67 14.04 -0.87
C VAL A 148 11.30 13.37 -0.85
N LEU A 149 11.21 12.10 -1.24
CA LEU A 149 9.96 11.35 -1.20
C LEU A 149 9.41 11.21 0.22
N ALA A 150 10.27 10.94 1.21
CA ALA A 150 9.86 10.89 2.61
C ALA A 150 9.32 12.25 3.10
N VAL A 151 9.98 13.36 2.75
CA VAL A 151 9.50 14.72 3.09
C VAL A 151 8.13 14.98 2.45
N VAL A 152 7.96 14.65 1.17
CA VAL A 152 6.67 14.77 0.48
C VAL A 152 5.59 13.91 1.17
N CYS A 153 5.93 12.66 1.51
CA CYS A 153 5.03 11.77 2.23
C CYS A 153 4.63 12.31 3.61
N ILE A 154 5.56 12.90 4.37
CA ILE A 154 5.25 13.52 5.67
C ILE A 154 4.37 14.75 5.48
N TYR A 155 4.69 15.61 4.53
CA TYR A 155 3.97 16.86 4.32
C TYR A 155 2.51 16.63 3.90
N TYR A 156 2.28 15.77 2.89
CA TYR A 156 0.93 15.54 2.35
C TYR A 156 0.13 14.47 3.10
N PHE A 157 0.80 13.49 3.68
CA PHE A 157 0.15 12.32 4.28
C PHE A 157 0.47 12.12 5.76
N GLY A 158 1.17 13.06 6.42
CA GLY A 158 1.50 12.96 7.85
C GLY A 158 0.27 12.85 8.76
N SER A 159 -0.89 13.41 8.33
CA SER A 159 -2.17 13.23 9.02
C SER A 159 -2.65 11.78 9.08
N PHE A 160 -2.07 10.86 8.29
CA PHE A 160 -2.37 9.43 8.35
C PHE A 160 -2.04 8.83 9.72
N LEU A 161 -1.04 9.36 10.43
CA LEU A 161 -0.76 8.96 11.82
C LEU A 161 -1.98 9.11 12.73
N LEU A 162 -2.87 10.04 12.43
CA LEU A 162 -4.08 10.23 13.22
C LEU A 162 -5.12 9.10 12.99
N ASN A 163 -5.00 8.36 11.88
CA ASN A 163 -5.90 7.27 11.54
C ASN A 163 -5.55 5.95 12.26
N VAL A 164 -4.37 5.86 12.90
CA VAL A 164 -3.99 4.69 13.73
C VAL A 164 -4.54 4.79 15.15
N PHE A 165 -5.23 5.88 15.49
CA PHE A 165 -5.87 6.06 16.78
C PHE A 165 -7.39 5.86 16.69
N PRO A 166 -8.03 5.33 17.74
CA PRO A 166 -9.47 5.10 17.78
C PRO A 166 -10.22 6.43 17.83
N ARG A 167 -10.71 6.93 16.68
CA ARG A 167 -11.48 8.18 16.59
C ARG A 167 -12.98 7.95 16.58
N SER A 168 -13.44 6.80 16.07
CA SER A 168 -14.86 6.44 16.04
C SER A 168 -15.03 4.93 16.10
N ALA A 169 -16.21 4.48 16.55
CA ALA A 169 -16.54 3.06 16.56
C ALA A 169 -16.59 2.44 15.15
N LYS A 170 -16.81 3.25 14.13
CA LYS A 170 -16.91 2.82 12.73
C LYS A 170 -15.54 2.80 12.00
N SER A 171 -14.50 3.41 12.58
CA SER A 171 -13.17 3.46 11.97
C SER A 171 -12.41 2.16 12.22
N SER A 172 -11.85 1.57 11.15
CA SER A 172 -10.95 0.41 11.23
C SER A 172 -9.52 0.86 11.53
N TRP A 173 -9.31 1.55 12.67
CA TRP A 173 -8.00 2.06 13.05
C TRP A 173 -6.96 0.95 13.21
N GLU A 174 -7.39 -0.25 13.65
CA GLU A 174 -6.52 -1.42 13.78
C GLU A 174 -5.96 -1.86 12.42
N GLY A 175 -6.78 -1.86 11.37
CA GLY A 175 -6.32 -2.14 10.02
C GLY A 175 -5.28 -1.14 9.55
N HIS A 176 -5.46 0.15 9.86
CA HIS A 176 -4.47 1.19 9.58
C HIS A 176 -3.15 0.96 10.33
N LEU A 177 -3.23 0.67 11.64
CA LEU A 177 -2.06 0.37 12.45
C LEU A 177 -1.30 -0.84 11.93
N PHE A 178 -2.00 -1.96 11.67
CA PHE A 178 -1.34 -3.18 11.20
C PHE A 178 -0.82 -3.06 9.77
N GLY A 179 -1.49 -2.28 8.92
CA GLY A 179 -0.98 -1.90 7.61
C GLY A 179 0.33 -1.11 7.72
N LEU A 180 0.36 -0.09 8.58
CA LEU A 180 1.56 0.69 8.87
C LEU A 180 2.71 -0.21 9.35
N LEU A 181 2.48 -1.06 10.36
CA LEU A 181 3.50 -1.98 10.89
C LEU A 181 4.01 -2.96 9.83
N ALA A 182 3.11 -3.47 8.98
CA ALA A 182 3.49 -4.36 7.88
C ALA A 182 4.36 -3.63 6.83
N GLY A 183 4.11 -2.34 6.57
CA GLY A 183 4.95 -1.50 5.72
C GLY A 183 6.36 -1.30 6.28
N LEU A 184 6.50 -1.12 7.60
CA LEU A 184 7.80 -1.07 8.27
C LEU A 184 8.59 -2.37 8.04
N VAL A 185 7.92 -3.53 8.24
CA VAL A 185 8.52 -4.85 8.01
C VAL A 185 8.93 -5.01 6.55
N ALA A 186 8.05 -4.66 5.61
CA ALA A 186 8.33 -4.75 4.18
C ALA A 186 9.55 -3.90 3.78
N ALA A 187 9.67 -2.67 4.31
CA ALA A 187 10.81 -1.80 4.05
C ALA A 187 12.11 -2.38 4.59
N TYR A 188 12.09 -2.88 5.83
CA TYR A 188 13.26 -3.49 6.47
C TYR A 188 13.74 -4.74 5.72
N THR A 189 12.83 -5.56 5.22
CA THR A 189 13.15 -6.84 4.56
C THR A 189 13.39 -6.71 3.05
N SER A 190 13.00 -5.60 2.43
CA SER A 190 13.13 -5.35 0.99
C SER A 190 14.57 -5.49 0.44
N PRO A 191 15.65 -5.03 1.10
CA PRO A 191 17.00 -5.23 0.60
C PRO A 191 17.38 -6.71 0.47
N TYR A 192 16.98 -7.54 1.45
CA TYR A 192 17.23 -9.00 1.41
C TYR A 192 16.47 -9.67 0.27
N PHE A 193 15.21 -9.26 0.04
CA PHE A 193 14.43 -9.70 -1.11
C PHE A 193 15.12 -9.33 -2.42
N SER A 194 15.62 -8.11 -2.57
CA SER A 194 16.26 -7.64 -3.79
C SER A 194 17.52 -8.43 -4.12
N ILE A 195 18.32 -8.78 -3.11
CA ILE A 195 19.50 -9.65 -3.27
C ILE A 195 19.07 -11.06 -3.69
N ALA A 196 18.10 -11.65 -3.03
CA ALA A 196 17.60 -12.98 -3.36
C ALA A 196 17.02 -13.04 -4.78
N TRP A 197 16.29 -12.00 -5.19
CA TRP A 197 15.72 -11.87 -6.52
C TRP A 197 16.80 -11.76 -7.60
N SER A 198 17.83 -10.95 -7.38
CA SER A 198 18.97 -10.82 -8.30
C SER A 198 19.71 -12.15 -8.50
N ASN A 199 19.97 -12.87 -7.39
CA ASN A 199 20.62 -14.18 -7.42
C ASN A 199 19.77 -15.21 -8.17
N PHE A 200 18.45 -15.19 -7.97
CA PHE A 200 17.53 -16.07 -8.68
C PHE A 200 17.55 -15.81 -10.20
N LEU A 201 17.56 -14.55 -10.64
CA LEU A 201 17.63 -14.21 -12.05
C LEU A 201 18.99 -14.63 -12.66
N ALA A 202 20.09 -14.39 -11.95
CA ALA A 202 21.43 -14.78 -12.39
C ALA A 202 21.61 -16.31 -12.53
N SER A 203 20.88 -17.11 -11.73
CA SER A 203 20.93 -18.58 -11.83
C SER A 203 20.14 -19.15 -13.02
N ARG A 204 19.40 -18.32 -13.73
CA ARG A 204 18.56 -18.71 -14.89
C ARG A 204 19.07 -18.16 -16.23
N ALA A 205 20.05 -17.25 -16.19
CA ALA A 205 20.72 -16.70 -17.36
C ALA A 205 21.93 -17.52 -17.75
#